data_61312364bbf7654d8e68e2b44105791a
#
_entry.id   61312364bbf7654d8e68e2b44105791a
#
_cell.length_a   1.000
_cell.length_b   1.000
_cell.length_c   1.000
_cell.angle_alpha   90.00
_cell.angle_beta   90.00
_cell.angle_gamma   90.00
#
_symmetry.space_group_name_H-M   'P 1'
#
loop_
_entity.id
_entity.type
_entity.pdbx_description
1 polymer ?
#
loop_
_entity_poly.entity_id
_entity_poly.type
_entity_poly.pdbx_seq_one_letter_code
_entity_poly.pdbx_strand_id
1 'polypeptide(L)'
;MSISNDYITMHILFIVLHTISGLLAFIYGWISLHKLENNSLKKLFLTFLISLICLDIFMIGAILVDIPSLSQGQLFTFSGLTLLGLYMLYRGYQAYQVQKSRRNNWKIPFIEHVGFNLISLFDGFVIVLAIDLKFPVWGTITIGILGVIIGISVVNRIKLKTKPGSSGTG
;
A
#
# COMPACT_ATOMS: atom_id res chain seq x y z
N MET A 1 -10.27 37.12 -2.20
CA MET A 1 -10.39 36.34 -0.93
C MET A 1 -11.00 34.94 -1.10
N SER A 2 -11.58 34.60 -2.25
CA SER A 2 -12.19 33.30 -2.57
C SER A 2 -11.14 32.20 -2.95
N ILE A 3 -10.11 32.57 -3.70
CA ILE A 3 -9.15 31.61 -4.30
C ILE A 3 -8.36 30.78 -3.26
N SER A 4 -8.02 31.36 -2.10
CA SER A 4 -7.26 30.63 -1.07
C SER A 4 -8.08 29.54 -0.36
N ASN A 5 -9.39 29.74 -0.21
CA ASN A 5 -10.27 28.76 0.43
C ASN A 5 -10.50 27.54 -0.49
N ASP A 6 -10.57 27.75 -1.80
CA ASP A 6 -10.79 26.67 -2.76
C ASP A 6 -9.57 25.74 -2.83
N TYR A 7 -8.34 26.26 -2.77
CA TYR A 7 -7.11 25.43 -2.72
C TYR A 7 -7.04 24.57 -1.47
N ILE A 8 -7.33 25.15 -0.29
CA ILE A 8 -7.32 24.42 0.99
C ILE A 8 -8.35 23.28 0.95
N THR A 9 -9.55 23.57 0.43
CA THR A 9 -10.62 22.59 0.32
C THR A 9 -10.24 21.45 -0.62
N MET A 10 -9.63 21.75 -1.78
CA MET A 10 -9.16 20.76 -2.74
C MET A 10 -8.05 19.86 -2.15
N HIS A 11 -7.08 20.45 -1.47
CA HIS A 11 -6.00 19.71 -0.81
C HIS A 11 -6.56 18.72 0.23
N ILE A 12 -7.44 19.18 1.14
CA ILE A 12 -8.08 18.34 2.15
C ILE A 12 -8.87 17.21 1.49
N LEU A 13 -9.62 17.49 0.42
CA LEU A 13 -10.38 16.49 -0.31
C LEU A 13 -9.47 15.39 -0.85
N PHE A 14 -8.35 15.74 -1.49
CA PHE A 14 -7.40 14.75 -2.01
C PHE A 14 -6.77 13.90 -0.91
N ILE A 15 -6.41 14.50 0.24
CA ILE A 15 -5.88 13.75 1.39
C ILE A 15 -6.90 12.76 1.92
N VAL A 16 -8.16 13.18 2.09
CA VAL A 16 -9.23 12.30 2.58
C VAL A 16 -9.47 11.14 1.62
N LEU A 17 -9.56 11.42 0.31
CA LEU A 17 -9.75 10.38 -0.70
C LEU A 17 -8.54 9.43 -0.79
N HIS A 18 -7.31 9.95 -0.68
CA HIS A 18 -6.09 9.15 -0.59
C HIS A 18 -6.13 8.21 0.61
N THR A 19 -6.46 8.73 1.79
CA THR A 19 -6.52 7.94 3.03
C THR A 19 -7.57 6.84 2.95
N ILE A 20 -8.78 7.16 2.47
CA ILE A 20 -9.86 6.16 2.28
C ILE A 20 -9.40 5.08 1.29
N SER A 21 -8.79 5.48 0.17
CA SER A 21 -8.28 4.54 -0.84
C SER A 21 -7.19 3.63 -0.27
N GLY A 22 -6.29 4.17 0.55
CA GLY A 22 -5.25 3.40 1.25
C GLY A 22 -5.82 2.37 2.22
N LEU A 23 -6.81 2.75 3.02
CA LEU A 23 -7.50 1.84 3.94
C LEU A 23 -8.23 0.73 3.18
N LEU A 24 -8.93 1.05 2.11
CA LEU A 24 -9.60 0.06 1.26
C LEU A 24 -8.59 -0.89 0.63
N ALA A 25 -7.48 -0.36 0.07
CA ALA A 25 -6.41 -1.19 -0.47
C ALA A 25 -5.84 -2.13 0.59
N PHE A 26 -5.58 -1.65 1.80
CA PHE A 26 -5.07 -2.48 2.89
C PHE A 26 -6.04 -3.61 3.26
N ILE A 27 -7.32 -3.29 3.47
CA ILE A 27 -8.35 -4.26 3.86
C ILE A 27 -8.54 -5.31 2.76
N TYR A 28 -8.75 -4.89 1.51
CA TYR A 28 -9.00 -5.84 0.41
C TYR A 28 -7.76 -6.65 0.03
N GLY A 29 -6.56 -6.07 0.14
CA GLY A 29 -5.30 -6.80 -0.01
C GLY A 29 -5.15 -7.88 1.06
N TRP A 30 -5.42 -7.55 2.32
CA TRP A 30 -5.38 -8.50 3.43
C TRP A 30 -6.39 -9.64 3.26
N ILE A 31 -7.64 -9.33 2.92
CA ILE A 31 -8.67 -10.34 2.67
C ILE A 31 -8.27 -11.22 1.48
N SER A 32 -7.65 -10.66 0.43
CA SER A 32 -7.20 -11.42 -0.74
C SER A 32 -6.14 -12.46 -0.38
N LEU A 33 -5.23 -12.16 0.55
CA LEU A 33 -4.23 -13.12 1.06
C LEU A 33 -4.85 -14.29 1.84
N HIS A 34 -5.98 -14.07 2.51
CA HIS A 34 -6.65 -15.11 3.31
C HIS A 34 -7.67 -15.92 2.50
N LYS A 35 -8.10 -15.43 1.34
CA LYS A 35 -9.14 -16.06 0.49
C LYS A 35 -8.60 -16.57 -0.85
N LEU A 36 -7.37 -17.10 -0.88
CA LEU A 36 -6.69 -17.55 -2.10
C LEU A 36 -7.46 -18.62 -2.89
N GLU A 37 -8.25 -19.45 -2.22
CA GLU A 37 -9.03 -20.55 -2.83
C GLU A 37 -10.47 -20.18 -3.15
N ASN A 38 -10.90 -18.97 -2.73
CA ASN A 38 -12.29 -18.57 -2.89
C ASN A 38 -12.54 -18.04 -4.32
N ASN A 39 -13.71 -18.37 -4.88
CA ASN A 39 -14.17 -17.84 -6.16
C ASN A 39 -14.29 -16.31 -6.18
N SER A 40 -14.45 -15.68 -5.01
CA SER A 40 -14.51 -14.23 -4.85
C SER A 40 -13.15 -13.53 -4.94
N LEU A 41 -12.02 -14.27 -4.95
CA LEU A 41 -10.67 -13.71 -4.97
C LEU A 41 -10.48 -12.66 -6.09
N LYS A 42 -10.99 -12.96 -7.30
CA LYS A 42 -10.85 -12.05 -8.44
C LYS A 42 -11.50 -10.68 -8.18
N LYS A 43 -12.69 -10.66 -7.58
CA LYS A 43 -13.40 -9.41 -7.26
C LYS A 43 -12.68 -8.63 -6.15
N LEU A 44 -12.31 -9.31 -5.07
CA LEU A 44 -11.59 -8.72 -3.94
C LEU A 44 -10.27 -8.11 -4.38
N PHE A 45 -9.52 -8.86 -5.18
CA PHE A 45 -8.23 -8.40 -5.69
C PHE A 45 -8.37 -7.25 -6.71
N LEU A 46 -9.40 -7.25 -7.54
CA LEU A 46 -9.69 -6.12 -8.44
C LEU A 46 -10.00 -4.85 -7.64
N THR A 47 -10.81 -4.95 -6.56
CA THR A 47 -11.08 -3.82 -5.68
C THR A 47 -9.79 -3.30 -5.03
N PHE A 48 -8.90 -4.19 -4.58
CA PHE A 48 -7.58 -3.83 -4.09
C PHE A 48 -6.78 -3.02 -5.12
N LEU A 49 -6.70 -3.50 -6.39
CA LEU A 49 -5.97 -2.79 -7.45
C LEU A 49 -6.56 -1.42 -7.77
N ILE A 50 -7.89 -1.32 -7.87
CA ILE A 50 -8.57 -0.04 -8.10
C ILE A 50 -8.25 0.93 -6.95
N SER A 51 -8.30 0.45 -5.70
CA SER A 51 -7.97 1.26 -4.54
C SER A 51 -6.52 1.74 -4.55
N LEU A 52 -5.55 0.92 -5.00
CA LEU A 52 -4.16 1.35 -5.18
C LEU A 52 -4.02 2.44 -6.25
N ILE A 53 -4.72 2.30 -7.38
CA ILE A 53 -4.70 3.31 -8.44
C ILE A 53 -5.29 4.63 -7.92
N CYS A 54 -6.42 4.59 -7.24
CA CYS A 54 -7.05 5.76 -6.65
C CYS A 54 -6.13 6.42 -5.61
N LEU A 55 -5.45 5.62 -4.77
CA LEU A 55 -4.49 6.10 -3.78
C LEU A 55 -3.39 6.94 -4.43
N ASP A 56 -2.76 6.44 -5.50
CA ASP A 56 -1.69 7.15 -6.18
C ASP A 56 -2.19 8.40 -6.91
N ILE A 57 -3.34 8.34 -7.58
CA ILE A 57 -3.95 9.49 -8.27
C ILE A 57 -4.24 10.60 -7.26
N PHE A 58 -4.85 10.28 -6.12
CA PHE A 58 -5.18 11.28 -5.12
C PHE A 58 -3.94 11.83 -4.39
N MET A 59 -2.91 11.01 -4.18
CA MET A 59 -1.63 11.48 -3.65
C MET A 59 -0.95 12.47 -4.60
N ILE A 60 -0.88 12.15 -5.89
CA ILE A 60 -0.32 13.05 -6.91
C ILE A 60 -1.15 14.34 -6.96
N GLY A 61 -2.48 14.24 -6.91
CA GLY A 61 -3.38 15.40 -6.88
C GLY A 61 -3.12 16.30 -5.67
N ALA A 62 -2.96 15.73 -4.48
CA ALA A 62 -2.65 16.47 -3.26
C ALA A 62 -1.30 17.21 -3.37
N ILE A 63 -0.27 16.53 -3.87
CA ILE A 63 1.07 17.11 -4.07
C ILE A 63 1.00 18.28 -5.06
N LEU A 64 0.34 18.10 -6.21
CA LEU A 64 0.25 19.14 -7.24
C LEU A 64 -0.43 20.40 -6.75
N VAL A 65 -1.47 20.26 -5.92
CA VAL A 65 -2.15 21.40 -5.31
C VAL A 65 -1.26 22.14 -4.31
N ASP A 66 -0.40 21.43 -3.59
CA ASP A 66 0.36 21.98 -2.47
C ASP A 66 1.83 22.32 -2.81
N ILE A 67 2.28 22.06 -4.04
CA ILE A 67 3.67 22.35 -4.48
C ILE A 67 4.20 23.71 -4.01
N PRO A 68 3.44 24.83 -4.11
CA PRO A 68 3.96 26.14 -3.73
C PRO A 68 4.24 26.30 -2.23
N SER A 69 3.62 25.49 -1.38
CA SER A 69 3.73 25.56 0.08
C SER A 69 4.70 24.52 0.67
N LEU A 70 5.10 23.49 -0.12
CA LEU A 70 5.96 22.42 0.33
C LEU A 70 7.41 22.88 0.52
N SER A 71 7.99 22.54 1.67
CA SER A 71 9.44 22.63 1.87
C SER A 71 10.19 21.62 1.00
N GLN A 72 11.47 21.86 0.73
CA GLN A 72 12.30 20.93 -0.05
C GLN A 72 12.33 19.51 0.54
N GLY A 73 12.36 19.39 1.88
CA GLY A 73 12.33 18.10 2.56
C GLY A 73 11.01 17.35 2.35
N GLN A 74 9.89 18.06 2.44
CA GLN A 74 8.56 17.48 2.16
C GLN A 74 8.43 17.07 0.70
N LEU A 75 8.88 17.90 -0.24
CA LEU A 75 8.85 17.57 -1.67
C LEU A 75 9.66 16.31 -1.97
N PHE A 76 10.85 16.18 -1.38
CA PHE A 76 11.68 14.97 -1.50
C PHE A 76 10.95 13.72 -0.95
N THR A 77 10.37 13.83 0.24
CA THR A 77 9.64 12.73 0.90
C THR A 77 8.42 12.28 0.07
N PHE A 78 7.60 13.25 -0.36
CA PHE A 78 6.40 12.91 -1.15
C PHE A 78 6.75 12.39 -2.55
N SER A 79 7.83 12.88 -3.17
CA SER A 79 8.33 12.29 -4.42
C SER A 79 8.76 10.84 -4.23
N GLY A 80 9.45 10.54 -3.13
CA GLY A 80 9.84 9.17 -2.77
C GLY A 80 8.62 8.25 -2.55
N LEU A 81 7.59 8.76 -1.84
CA LEU A 81 6.34 8.02 -1.63
C LEU A 81 5.58 7.80 -2.95
N THR A 82 5.58 8.78 -3.85
CA THR A 82 4.97 8.63 -5.18
C THR A 82 5.67 7.55 -6.00
N LEU A 83 7.01 7.53 -6.01
CA LEU A 83 7.78 6.46 -6.67
C LEU A 83 7.49 5.09 -6.06
N LEU A 84 7.37 5.02 -4.74
CA LEU A 84 6.96 3.78 -4.05
C LEU A 84 5.56 3.35 -4.49
N GLY A 85 4.60 4.28 -4.57
CA GLY A 85 3.24 4.03 -5.04
C GLY A 85 3.22 3.46 -6.46
N LEU A 86 3.93 4.07 -7.39
CA LEU A 86 4.08 3.56 -8.76
C LEU A 86 4.69 2.15 -8.79
N TYR A 87 5.68 1.88 -7.94
CA TYR A 87 6.24 0.54 -7.81
C TYR A 87 5.23 -0.45 -7.20
N MET A 88 4.40 -0.02 -6.27
CA MET A 88 3.30 -0.82 -5.73
C MET A 88 2.26 -1.18 -6.81
N LEU A 89 1.91 -0.24 -7.72
CA LEU A 89 1.05 -0.52 -8.87
C LEU A 89 1.68 -1.57 -9.80
N TYR A 90 2.97 -1.45 -10.09
CA TYR A 90 3.70 -2.45 -10.86
C TYR A 90 3.64 -3.83 -10.20
N ARG A 91 3.89 -3.92 -8.90
CA ARG A 91 3.77 -5.17 -8.12
C ARG A 91 2.33 -5.71 -8.12
N GLY A 92 1.35 -4.82 -7.99
CA GLY A 92 -0.07 -5.17 -8.11
C GLY A 92 -0.41 -5.75 -9.48
N TYR A 93 0.10 -5.16 -10.55
CA TYR A 93 -0.05 -5.69 -11.90
C TYR A 93 0.59 -7.09 -12.05
N GLN A 94 1.79 -7.31 -11.51
CA GLN A 94 2.42 -8.63 -11.50
C GLN A 94 1.56 -9.65 -10.75
N ALA A 95 1.00 -9.30 -9.58
CA ALA A 95 0.07 -10.16 -8.86
C ALA A 95 -1.17 -10.52 -9.71
N TYR A 96 -1.70 -9.55 -10.48
CA TYR A 96 -2.81 -9.78 -11.40
C TYR A 96 -2.46 -10.80 -12.49
N GLN A 97 -1.28 -10.67 -13.11
CA GLN A 97 -0.82 -11.60 -14.14
C GLN A 97 -0.64 -13.01 -13.59
N VAL A 98 -0.07 -13.12 -12.41
CA VAL A 98 0.11 -14.39 -11.70
C VAL A 98 -1.24 -15.04 -11.38
N GLN A 99 -2.20 -14.27 -10.85
CA GLN A 99 -3.54 -14.74 -10.54
C GLN A 99 -4.30 -15.18 -11.82
N LYS A 100 -4.15 -14.44 -12.91
CA LYS A 100 -4.82 -14.73 -14.18
C LYS A 100 -4.29 -16.02 -14.83
N SER A 101 -2.98 -16.24 -14.78
CA SER A 101 -2.32 -17.40 -15.40
C SER A 101 -2.55 -18.70 -14.64
N ARG A 102 -2.78 -18.64 -13.33
CA ARG A 102 -2.97 -19.78 -12.41
C ARG A 102 -2.01 -20.96 -12.66
N ARG A 103 -0.76 -20.67 -13.08
CA ARG A 103 0.27 -21.70 -13.27
C ARG A 103 0.57 -22.42 -11.95
N ASN A 104 1.20 -23.60 -12.03
CA ASN A 104 1.63 -24.32 -10.82
C ASN A 104 2.34 -23.38 -9.84
N ASN A 105 1.94 -23.44 -8.55
CA ASN A 105 2.47 -22.62 -7.46
C ASN A 105 2.19 -21.10 -7.58
N TRP A 106 1.18 -20.65 -8.36
CA TRP A 106 0.84 -19.23 -8.51
C TRP A 106 0.60 -18.50 -7.18
N LYS A 107 0.18 -19.22 -6.14
CA LYS A 107 -0.15 -18.64 -4.82
C LYS A 107 1.06 -17.97 -4.17
N ILE A 108 2.25 -18.56 -4.28
CA ILE A 108 3.47 -18.02 -3.62
C ILE A 108 3.86 -16.65 -4.19
N PRO A 109 4.08 -16.48 -5.51
CA PRO A 109 4.39 -15.16 -6.04
C PRO A 109 3.23 -14.15 -5.88
N PHE A 110 1.97 -14.59 -5.90
CA PHE A 110 0.84 -13.73 -5.58
C PHE A 110 0.95 -13.16 -4.16
N ILE A 111 1.21 -14.02 -3.16
CA ILE A 111 1.41 -13.60 -1.76
C ILE A 111 2.58 -12.63 -1.64
N GLU A 112 3.67 -12.84 -2.38
CA GLU A 112 4.84 -11.96 -2.36
C GLU A 112 4.54 -10.56 -2.90
N HIS A 113 3.81 -10.48 -4.02
CA HIS A 113 3.47 -9.19 -4.60
C HIS A 113 2.44 -8.42 -3.75
N VAL A 114 1.37 -9.08 -3.31
CA VAL A 114 0.36 -8.44 -2.46
C VAL A 114 0.93 -8.12 -1.08
N GLY A 115 1.71 -9.03 -0.51
CA GLY A 115 2.37 -8.82 0.78
C GLY A 115 3.31 -7.62 0.78
N PHE A 116 4.10 -7.45 -0.29
CA PHE A 116 4.92 -6.26 -0.47
C PHE A 116 4.07 -4.98 -0.42
N ASN A 117 2.96 -4.94 -1.18
CA ASN A 117 2.09 -3.77 -1.20
C ASN A 117 1.47 -3.47 0.17
N LEU A 118 1.08 -4.50 0.92
CA LEU A 118 0.53 -4.32 2.27
C LEU A 118 1.57 -3.75 3.25
N ILE A 119 2.82 -4.23 3.18
CA ILE A 119 3.92 -3.70 3.98
C ILE A 119 4.18 -2.23 3.62
N SER A 120 4.25 -1.91 2.33
CA SER A 120 4.49 -0.54 1.85
C SER A 120 3.35 0.42 2.25
N LEU A 121 2.08 -0.02 2.18
CA LEU A 121 0.93 0.75 2.64
C LEU A 121 1.02 1.05 4.14
N PHE A 122 1.34 0.04 4.93
CA PHE A 122 1.51 0.20 6.38
C PHE A 122 2.63 1.18 6.71
N ASP A 123 3.80 1.00 6.09
CA ASP A 123 4.96 1.86 6.33
C ASP A 123 4.70 3.30 5.86
N GLY A 124 4.08 3.47 4.69
CA GLY A 124 3.68 4.79 4.20
C GLY A 124 2.76 5.51 5.18
N PHE A 125 1.76 4.82 5.72
CA PHE A 125 0.86 5.37 6.74
C PHE A 125 1.61 5.74 8.01
N VAL A 126 2.50 4.88 8.49
CA VAL A 126 3.29 5.12 9.72
C VAL A 126 4.25 6.30 9.55
N ILE A 127 4.91 6.42 8.38
CA ILE A 127 5.82 7.53 8.08
C ILE A 127 5.06 8.86 8.09
N VAL A 128 3.91 8.94 7.40
CA VAL A 128 3.10 10.17 7.38
C VAL A 128 2.62 10.53 8.78
N LEU A 129 2.10 9.57 9.53
CA LEU A 129 1.65 9.78 10.91
C LEU A 129 2.80 10.26 11.82
N ALA A 130 4.00 9.71 11.66
CA ALA A 130 5.17 10.12 12.45
C ALA A 130 5.60 11.56 12.12
N ILE A 131 5.52 11.97 10.85
CA ILE A 131 5.79 13.35 10.43
C ILE A 131 4.77 14.31 11.05
N ASP A 132 3.47 14.00 11.00
CA ASP A 132 2.39 14.82 11.55
C ASP A 132 2.51 14.98 13.09
N LEU A 133 2.91 13.90 13.75
CA LEU A 133 3.18 13.90 15.21
C LEU A 133 4.51 14.54 15.58
N LYS A 134 5.27 15.07 14.60
CA LYS A 134 6.61 15.66 14.82
C LYS A 134 7.59 14.71 15.51
N PHE A 135 7.48 13.42 15.21
CA PHE A 135 8.38 12.40 15.74
C PHE A 135 9.81 12.66 15.25
N PRO A 136 10.84 12.40 16.07
CA PRO A 136 12.22 12.55 15.63
C PRO A 136 12.53 11.60 14.47
N VAL A 137 13.33 12.06 13.50
CA VAL A 137 13.67 11.31 12.28
C VAL A 137 14.16 9.90 12.56
N TRP A 138 15.04 9.73 13.57
CA TRP A 138 15.53 8.42 13.96
C TRP A 138 14.43 7.47 14.46
N GLY A 139 13.44 8.01 15.18
CA GLY A 139 12.29 7.26 15.67
C GLY A 139 11.41 6.79 14.50
N THR A 140 11.15 7.67 13.54
CA THR A 140 10.39 7.33 12.32
C THR A 140 11.07 6.22 11.51
N ILE A 141 12.40 6.30 11.31
CA ILE A 141 13.18 5.27 10.63
C ILE A 141 13.09 3.93 11.38
N THR A 142 13.25 3.96 12.71
CA THR A 142 13.19 2.74 13.53
C THR A 142 11.83 2.05 13.43
N ILE A 143 10.74 2.82 13.52
CA ILE A 143 9.38 2.26 13.41
C ILE A 143 9.14 1.68 12.01
N GLY A 144 9.57 2.36 10.95
CA GLY A 144 9.48 1.85 9.58
C GLY A 144 10.24 0.53 9.41
N ILE A 145 11.49 0.44 9.88
CA ILE A 145 12.28 -0.81 9.82
C ILE A 145 11.58 -1.94 10.57
N LEU A 146 11.04 -1.68 11.76
CA LEU A 146 10.28 -2.66 12.53
C LEU A 146 9.01 -3.11 11.78
N GLY A 147 8.29 -2.19 11.14
CA GLY A 147 7.13 -2.48 10.31
C GLY A 147 7.46 -3.44 9.16
N VAL A 148 8.56 -3.18 8.44
CA VAL A 148 9.05 -4.06 7.37
C VAL A 148 9.39 -5.45 7.91
N ILE A 149 10.14 -5.56 9.02
CA ILE A 149 10.53 -6.86 9.61
C ILE A 149 9.30 -7.66 10.01
N ILE A 150 8.34 -7.04 10.70
CA ILE A 150 7.09 -7.69 11.10
C ILE A 150 6.29 -8.12 9.87
N GLY A 151 6.16 -7.23 8.88
CA GLY A 151 5.43 -7.51 7.65
C GLY A 151 6.02 -8.68 6.86
N ILE A 152 7.33 -8.72 6.68
CA ILE A 152 8.03 -9.84 6.04
C ILE A 152 7.79 -11.15 6.82
N SER A 153 7.84 -11.11 8.14
CA SER A 153 7.61 -12.28 9.00
C SER A 153 6.18 -12.82 8.81
N VAL A 154 5.18 -11.92 8.75
CA VAL A 154 3.77 -12.30 8.51
C VAL A 154 3.60 -12.90 7.12
N VAL A 155 4.13 -12.27 6.08
CA VAL A 155 4.08 -12.77 4.70
C VAL A 155 4.73 -14.15 4.58
N ASN A 156 5.88 -14.35 5.20
CA ASN A 156 6.56 -15.65 5.20
C ASN A 156 5.75 -16.74 5.92
N ARG A 157 5.07 -16.42 7.02
CA ARG A 157 4.17 -17.37 7.69
C ARG A 157 2.99 -17.78 6.79
N ILE A 158 2.41 -16.85 6.05
CA ILE A 158 1.32 -17.13 5.09
C ILE A 158 1.86 -18.06 3.98
N LYS A 159 3.05 -17.78 3.43
CA LYS A 159 3.71 -18.61 2.40
C LYS A 159 3.94 -20.03 2.88
N LEU A 160 4.43 -20.21 4.10
CA LEU A 160 4.68 -21.53 4.67
C LEU A 160 3.39 -22.36 4.80
N LYS A 161 2.29 -21.76 5.24
CA LYS A 161 0.98 -22.41 5.32
C LYS A 161 0.39 -22.77 3.95
N THR A 162 0.84 -22.09 2.89
CA THR A 162 0.30 -22.26 1.52
C THR A 162 1.10 -23.30 0.71
N LYS A 163 2.29 -23.72 1.18
CA LYS A 163 3.09 -24.75 0.50
C LYS A 163 2.36 -26.10 0.53
N PRO A 164 2.21 -26.79 -0.62
CA PRO A 164 1.69 -28.15 -0.64
C PRO A 164 2.66 -29.06 0.12
N GLY A 165 2.18 -29.74 1.16
CA GLY A 165 2.96 -30.70 1.95
C GLY A 165 3.15 -30.35 3.44
N SER A 166 2.64 -29.22 3.95
CA SER A 166 2.73 -28.89 5.38
C SER A 166 1.57 -29.41 6.24
N SER A 167 0.63 -30.14 5.66
CA SER A 167 -0.52 -30.73 6.38
C SER A 167 -0.26 -32.20 6.76
N GLY A 168 0.72 -32.44 7.62
CA GLY A 168 0.94 -33.81 8.05
C GLY A 168 2.12 -34.03 8.98
N THR A 169 2.13 -33.43 10.15
CA THR A 169 2.75 -33.95 11.38
C THR A 169 2.21 -33.15 12.55
N GLY A 170 1.17 -33.64 13.14
CA GLY A 170 0.60 -33.19 14.40
C GLY A 170 -0.36 -34.24 14.87
#